data_856da699701e113f2a7b59943b51d3b2
#
_entry.id   856da699701e113f2a7b59943b51d3b2
#
_cell.length_a   1.000
_cell.length_b   1.000
_cell.length_c   1.000
_cell.angle_alpha   90.00
_cell.angle_beta   90.00
_cell.angle_gamma   90.00
#
_symmetry.space_group_name_H-M   'P 1'
#
loop_
_entity.id
_entity.type
_entity.pdbx_description
1 polymer ?
#
loop_
_entity_poly.entity_id
_entity_poly.type
_entity_poly.pdbx_seq_one_letter_code
_entity_poly.pdbx_strand_id
1 'polypeptide(L)'
;ALPFGTQAADSATLKAIKKSGGLVLPYPGEGEQWEVEFHLRGRDLKDDGLADVAALKNVIALNLRDTQITSAGLVHLKGLTKLRRLHLERTKIGDEGIGNLVNLPDLEYLNLYATKITDKSLDQLAGLKNLKQLYVWQTDVTDEGVARFKKARPKVKIVRGLDLSKVVVIKKPEPKPMDTLKWIAASDQKPPKSKTGSFTTVVFENKSGRKVKLYWVEYGGGLKIYGTLDVGATREQNTFSDATWLITDEKDKPLGYFISTQKLAKAVIPKAK
;
A
#
# COMPACT_ATOMS: atom_id res chain seq x y z
N ALA A 1 -46.40 8.46 -5.80
CA ALA A 1 -46.03 9.22 -4.61
C ALA A 1 -44.79 8.60 -4.01
N LEU A 2 -43.60 9.22 -4.17
CA LEU A 2 -42.39 8.88 -3.45
C LEU A 2 -42.50 9.55 -2.07
N PRO A 3 -42.54 8.78 -0.98
CA PRO A 3 -42.45 9.35 0.35
C PRO A 3 -40.98 9.49 0.73
N PHE A 4 -40.69 10.57 1.38
CA PHE A 4 -39.44 11.03 1.99
C PHE A 4 -38.59 11.92 1.07
N GLY A 5 -38.68 13.22 1.39
CA GLY A 5 -37.77 14.23 0.90
C GLY A 5 -36.34 13.89 1.30
N THR A 6 -35.61 13.32 0.38
CA THR A 6 -34.16 13.30 0.38
C THR A 6 -33.74 14.76 0.18
N GLN A 7 -33.35 15.43 1.25
CA GLN A 7 -32.69 16.70 1.14
C GLN A 7 -31.30 16.38 0.55
N ALA A 8 -31.22 16.36 -0.78
CA ALA A 8 -29.98 16.18 -1.50
C ALA A 8 -28.93 17.12 -0.90
N ALA A 9 -27.72 16.64 -0.72
CA ALA A 9 -26.61 17.46 -0.25
C ALA A 9 -26.59 18.74 -1.09
N ASP A 10 -26.61 19.90 -0.43
CA ASP A 10 -26.66 21.18 -1.13
C ASP A 10 -25.50 21.26 -2.13
N SER A 11 -25.83 21.53 -3.40
CA SER A 11 -24.85 21.66 -4.49
C SER A 11 -23.73 22.66 -4.16
N ALA A 12 -24.01 23.68 -3.35
CA ALA A 12 -23.03 24.66 -2.90
C ALA A 12 -22.02 24.03 -1.91
N THR A 13 -22.50 23.25 -0.94
CA THR A 13 -21.65 22.52 0.02
C THR A 13 -20.72 21.53 -0.68
N LEU A 14 -21.25 20.73 -1.62
CA LEU A 14 -20.43 19.80 -2.39
C LEU A 14 -19.35 20.52 -3.22
N LYS A 15 -19.69 21.68 -3.83
CA LYS A 15 -18.74 22.49 -4.58
C LYS A 15 -17.65 23.07 -3.67
N ALA A 16 -18.01 23.55 -2.47
CA ALA A 16 -17.07 24.09 -1.50
C ALA A 16 -16.07 23.02 -1.03
N ILE A 17 -16.54 21.84 -0.64
CA ILE A 17 -15.68 20.70 -0.27
C ILE A 17 -14.75 20.32 -1.43
N LYS A 18 -15.26 20.24 -2.65
CA LYS A 18 -14.46 19.93 -3.85
C LYS A 18 -13.40 21.00 -4.14
N LYS A 19 -13.73 22.29 -3.95
CA LYS A 19 -12.80 23.42 -4.12
C LYS A 19 -11.63 23.33 -3.14
N SER A 20 -11.87 22.85 -1.92
CA SER A 20 -10.84 22.59 -0.89
C SER A 20 -10.07 21.27 -1.10
N GLY A 21 -10.27 20.60 -2.25
CA GLY A 21 -9.60 19.35 -2.60
C GLY A 21 -10.25 18.10 -2.00
N GLY A 22 -11.44 18.24 -1.41
CA GLY A 22 -12.21 17.13 -0.87
C GLY A 22 -12.91 16.32 -1.95
N LEU A 23 -13.04 15.02 -1.73
CA LEU A 23 -13.83 14.10 -2.52
C LEU A 23 -15.00 13.63 -1.66
N VAL A 24 -16.23 13.77 -2.18
CA VAL A 24 -17.44 13.30 -1.51
C VAL A 24 -17.98 12.11 -2.29
N LEU A 25 -18.07 10.97 -1.63
CA LEU A 25 -18.50 9.70 -2.20
C LEU A 25 -19.77 9.20 -1.49
N PRO A 26 -20.69 8.53 -2.21
CA PRO A 26 -21.77 7.81 -1.55
C PRO A 26 -21.21 6.70 -0.65
N TYR A 27 -21.66 6.64 0.59
CA TYR A 27 -21.33 5.55 1.50
C TYR A 27 -22.39 4.43 1.38
N PRO A 28 -21.99 3.15 1.27
CA PRO A 28 -22.95 2.05 1.16
C PRO A 28 -23.86 1.94 2.39
N GLY A 29 -25.17 1.96 2.19
CA GLY A 29 -26.16 1.87 3.27
C GLY A 29 -27.54 2.35 2.83
N GLU A 30 -28.48 2.36 3.76
CA GLU A 30 -29.81 2.91 3.54
C GLU A 30 -29.80 4.43 3.66
N GLY A 31 -30.43 5.11 2.71
CA GLY A 31 -30.51 6.55 2.68
C GLY A 31 -29.25 7.23 2.14
N GLU A 32 -29.24 8.56 2.15
CA GLU A 32 -28.15 9.37 1.67
C GLU A 32 -27.07 9.48 2.75
N GLN A 33 -25.95 8.79 2.54
CA GLN A 33 -24.81 8.75 3.46
C GLN A 33 -23.53 9.06 2.70
N TRP A 34 -22.56 9.71 3.35
CA TRP A 34 -21.36 10.22 2.71
C TRP A 34 -20.07 9.73 3.35
N GLU A 35 -19.11 9.46 2.49
CA GLU A 35 -17.69 9.41 2.81
C GLU A 35 -16.99 10.64 2.23
N VAL A 36 -16.19 11.33 3.06
CA VAL A 36 -15.49 12.55 2.66
C VAL A 36 -14.00 12.35 2.84
N GLU A 37 -13.23 12.59 1.78
CA GLU A 37 -11.80 12.34 1.76
C GLU A 37 -11.01 13.56 1.30
N PHE A 38 -10.01 13.99 2.10
CA PHE A 38 -9.09 15.08 1.76
C PHE A 38 -7.66 14.61 1.53
N HIS A 39 -7.29 13.42 1.97
CA HIS A 39 -5.92 12.91 1.95
C HIS A 39 -5.27 12.82 0.57
N LEU A 40 -6.07 12.78 -0.51
CA LEU A 40 -5.56 12.67 -1.88
C LEU A 40 -5.15 14.02 -2.46
N ARG A 41 -6.00 15.05 -2.34
CA ARG A 41 -5.83 16.35 -2.99
C ARG A 41 -6.00 17.56 -2.07
N GLY A 42 -6.56 17.35 -0.87
CA GLY A 42 -6.90 18.41 0.08
C GLY A 42 -5.91 18.52 1.25
N ARG A 43 -4.64 18.21 1.07
CA ARG A 43 -3.63 18.26 2.14
C ARG A 43 -3.41 19.65 2.74
N ASP A 44 -3.75 20.69 2.01
CA ASP A 44 -3.67 22.08 2.48
C ASP A 44 -4.93 22.53 3.24
N LEU A 45 -5.92 21.65 3.44
CA LEU A 45 -7.12 21.92 4.21
C LEU A 45 -6.75 22.38 5.61
N LYS A 46 -7.29 23.53 6.00
CA LYS A 46 -7.20 24.13 7.35
C LYS A 46 -8.53 24.04 8.07
N ASP A 47 -8.54 24.48 9.31
CA ASP A 47 -9.70 24.38 10.22
C ASP A 47 -10.98 24.99 9.64
N ASP A 48 -10.90 26.13 8.96
CA ASP A 48 -12.06 26.83 8.38
C ASP A 48 -12.80 25.98 7.34
N GLY A 49 -12.07 25.17 6.56
CA GLY A 49 -12.67 24.30 5.55
C GLY A 49 -13.48 23.13 6.13
N LEU A 50 -13.34 22.83 7.42
CA LEU A 50 -14.18 21.85 8.10
C LEU A 50 -15.60 22.34 8.33
N ALA A 51 -15.87 23.64 8.24
CA ALA A 51 -17.22 24.19 8.30
C ALA A 51 -18.09 23.68 7.13
N ASP A 52 -17.51 23.52 5.94
CA ASP A 52 -18.20 22.97 4.78
C ASP A 52 -18.55 21.49 4.99
N VAL A 53 -17.67 20.73 5.63
CA VAL A 53 -17.93 19.32 6.00
C VAL A 53 -19.03 19.23 7.06
N ALA A 54 -19.03 20.14 8.04
CA ALA A 54 -20.05 20.21 9.08
C ALA A 54 -21.46 20.48 8.54
N ALA A 55 -21.56 21.21 7.42
CA ALA A 55 -22.83 21.47 6.74
C ALA A 55 -23.38 20.23 6.00
N LEU A 56 -22.52 19.24 5.70
CA LEU A 56 -22.92 17.99 5.05
C LEU A 56 -23.48 17.02 6.10
N LYS A 57 -24.78 16.75 6.02
CA LYS A 57 -25.45 15.80 6.92
C LYS A 57 -25.10 14.37 6.56
N ASN A 58 -25.22 13.44 7.53
CA ASN A 58 -25.01 11.99 7.34
C ASN A 58 -23.61 11.59 6.84
N VAL A 59 -22.57 12.30 7.27
CA VAL A 59 -21.19 11.87 7.04
C VAL A 59 -20.91 10.66 7.94
N ILE A 60 -20.60 9.52 7.31
CA ILE A 60 -20.31 8.25 7.99
C ILE A 60 -18.81 8.02 8.14
N ALA A 61 -18.03 8.43 7.12
CA ALA A 61 -16.58 8.34 7.14
C ALA A 61 -15.95 9.68 6.73
N LEU A 62 -14.93 10.10 7.47
CA LEU A 62 -14.19 11.33 7.21
C LEU A 62 -12.70 11.06 7.28
N ASN A 63 -11.99 11.35 6.19
CA ASN A 63 -10.56 11.17 6.09
C ASN A 63 -9.84 12.51 5.93
N LEU A 64 -9.20 12.95 7.01
CA LEU A 64 -8.44 14.20 7.13
C LEU A 64 -6.93 13.96 7.27
N ARG A 65 -6.50 12.77 6.94
CA ARG A 65 -5.09 12.38 7.02
C ARG A 65 -4.21 13.32 6.18
N ASP A 66 -3.03 13.68 6.72
CA ASP A 66 -2.04 14.55 6.08
C ASP A 66 -2.52 16.00 5.81
N THR A 67 -3.64 16.44 6.40
CA THR A 67 -4.12 17.82 6.27
C THR A 67 -3.48 18.76 7.29
N GLN A 68 -3.71 20.07 7.15
CA GLN A 68 -3.17 21.10 8.05
C GLN A 68 -4.11 21.45 9.20
N ILE A 69 -5.12 20.62 9.46
CA ILE A 69 -6.06 20.86 10.57
C ILE A 69 -5.35 20.77 11.93
N THR A 70 -5.89 21.54 12.88
CA THR A 70 -5.44 21.60 14.26
C THR A 70 -6.52 21.16 15.23
N SER A 71 -6.20 21.14 16.51
CA SER A 71 -7.18 20.87 17.59
C SER A 71 -8.40 21.78 17.54
N ALA A 72 -8.23 23.05 17.09
CA ALA A 72 -9.32 24.03 17.00
C ALA A 72 -10.36 23.62 15.94
N GLY A 73 -9.93 23.03 14.83
CA GLY A 73 -10.84 22.59 13.76
C GLY A 73 -11.82 21.49 14.17
N LEU A 74 -11.46 20.69 15.20
CA LEU A 74 -12.34 19.59 15.65
C LEU A 74 -13.68 20.06 16.22
N VAL A 75 -13.82 21.35 16.54
CA VAL A 75 -15.11 21.92 16.96
C VAL A 75 -16.19 21.76 15.89
N HIS A 76 -15.82 21.81 14.62
CA HIS A 76 -16.74 21.65 13.48
C HIS A 76 -17.30 20.23 13.36
N LEU A 77 -16.62 19.23 13.95
CA LEU A 77 -17.06 17.84 13.86
C LEU A 77 -18.14 17.46 14.87
N LYS A 78 -18.41 18.29 15.90
CA LYS A 78 -19.38 18.00 16.98
C LYS A 78 -20.78 17.62 16.46
N GLY A 79 -21.20 18.20 15.34
CA GLY A 79 -22.54 17.98 14.74
C GLY A 79 -22.63 16.72 13.88
N LEU A 80 -21.52 16.03 13.60
CA LEU A 80 -21.49 14.85 12.73
C LEU A 80 -21.84 13.58 13.51
N THR A 81 -23.02 13.53 14.11
CA THR A 81 -23.44 12.48 15.05
C THR A 81 -23.49 11.08 14.42
N LYS A 82 -23.55 10.98 13.09
CA LYS A 82 -23.52 9.72 12.35
C LYS A 82 -22.12 9.25 11.98
N LEU A 83 -21.07 10.01 12.37
CA LEU A 83 -19.71 9.69 12.03
C LEU A 83 -19.24 8.41 12.74
N ARG A 84 -18.87 7.40 11.94
CA ARG A 84 -18.42 6.10 12.43
C ARG A 84 -16.92 5.90 12.26
N ARG A 85 -16.33 6.54 11.25
CA ARG A 85 -14.88 6.39 10.92
C ARG A 85 -14.24 7.76 10.76
N LEU A 86 -13.19 8.02 11.54
CA LEU A 86 -12.45 9.27 11.51
C LEU A 86 -10.93 9.01 11.41
N HIS A 87 -10.34 9.54 10.36
CA HIS A 87 -8.91 9.52 10.10
C HIS A 87 -8.32 10.90 10.33
N LEU A 88 -7.37 11.00 11.26
CA LEU A 88 -6.69 12.23 11.67
C LEU A 88 -5.16 12.07 11.66
N GLU A 89 -4.66 11.05 10.96
CA GLU A 89 -3.23 10.72 10.93
C GLU A 89 -2.41 11.89 10.40
N ARG A 90 -1.29 12.14 11.06
CA ARG A 90 -0.30 13.17 10.68
C ARG A 90 -0.90 14.57 10.52
N THR A 91 -1.83 14.89 11.41
CA THR A 91 -2.39 16.25 11.57
C THR A 91 -1.80 16.94 12.80
N LYS A 92 -2.10 18.23 12.98
CA LYS A 92 -1.58 19.04 14.10
C LYS A 92 -2.48 18.99 15.35
N ILE A 93 -3.17 17.88 15.57
CA ILE A 93 -4.10 17.68 16.67
C ILE A 93 -3.33 17.30 17.94
N GLY A 94 -3.72 17.90 19.05
CA GLY A 94 -3.29 17.58 20.41
C GLY A 94 -4.48 17.35 21.33
N ASP A 95 -4.22 17.25 22.64
CA ASP A 95 -5.23 16.89 23.65
C ASP A 95 -6.41 17.85 23.71
N GLU A 96 -6.20 19.13 23.39
CA GLU A 96 -7.21 20.19 23.53
C GLU A 96 -8.42 19.97 22.61
N GLY A 97 -8.18 19.33 21.47
CA GLY A 97 -9.23 19.08 20.47
C GLY A 97 -10.10 17.85 20.77
N ILE A 98 -9.55 16.88 21.49
CA ILE A 98 -10.17 15.55 21.65
C ILE A 98 -11.53 15.62 22.37
N GLY A 99 -11.72 16.58 23.27
CA GLY A 99 -13.00 16.82 23.92
C GLY A 99 -14.16 17.09 22.94
N ASN A 100 -13.87 17.56 21.72
CA ASN A 100 -14.89 17.76 20.69
C ASN A 100 -15.39 16.45 20.08
N LEU A 101 -14.63 15.37 20.17
CA LEU A 101 -14.95 14.06 19.59
C LEU A 101 -15.80 13.20 20.55
N VAL A 102 -15.78 13.46 21.86
CA VAL A 102 -16.48 12.63 22.85
C VAL A 102 -17.99 12.64 22.68
N ASN A 103 -18.53 13.62 21.97
CA ASN A 103 -19.95 13.77 21.65
C ASN A 103 -20.36 13.08 20.34
N LEU A 104 -19.50 12.27 19.73
CA LEU A 104 -19.80 11.51 18.52
C LEU A 104 -20.26 10.09 18.91
N PRO A 105 -21.58 9.86 19.06
CA PRO A 105 -22.11 8.65 19.68
C PRO A 105 -21.83 7.40 18.84
N ASP A 106 -21.77 7.55 17.52
CA ASP A 106 -21.62 6.44 16.59
C ASP A 106 -20.16 6.15 16.23
N LEU A 107 -19.16 6.88 16.80
CA LEU A 107 -17.76 6.72 16.43
C LEU A 107 -17.21 5.35 16.84
N GLU A 108 -16.84 4.55 15.84
CA GLU A 108 -16.33 3.19 15.99
C GLU A 108 -14.82 3.07 15.72
N TYR A 109 -14.33 3.88 14.79
CA TYR A 109 -12.94 3.86 14.36
C TYR A 109 -12.33 5.25 14.46
N LEU A 110 -11.21 5.37 15.17
CA LEU A 110 -10.46 6.62 15.30
C LEU A 110 -8.96 6.34 15.09
N ASN A 111 -8.36 7.05 14.14
CA ASN A 111 -6.94 6.98 13.89
C ASN A 111 -6.25 8.32 14.16
N LEU A 112 -5.40 8.33 15.19
CA LEU A 112 -4.61 9.47 15.66
C LEU A 112 -3.10 9.23 15.48
N TYR A 113 -2.73 8.36 14.53
CA TYR A 113 -1.33 8.08 14.24
C TYR A 113 -0.53 9.35 13.95
N ALA A 114 0.63 9.49 14.60
CA ALA A 114 1.55 10.62 14.43
C ALA A 114 0.87 12.00 14.66
N THR A 115 0.01 12.07 15.68
CA THR A 115 -0.53 13.32 16.24
C THR A 115 0.13 13.64 17.59
N LYS A 116 -0.17 14.80 18.18
CA LYS A 116 0.45 15.29 19.44
C LYS A 116 -0.41 14.98 20.66
N ILE A 117 -1.14 13.88 20.67
CA ILE A 117 -1.95 13.47 21.82
C ILE A 117 -1.10 12.76 22.87
N THR A 118 -1.53 12.91 24.12
CA THR A 118 -0.93 12.24 25.29
C THR A 118 -1.95 11.34 25.98
N ASP A 119 -1.62 10.82 27.14
CA ASP A 119 -2.52 10.03 27.98
C ASP A 119 -3.81 10.78 28.36
N LYS A 120 -3.79 12.12 28.41
CA LYS A 120 -4.98 12.97 28.66
C LYS A 120 -6.06 12.72 27.61
N SER A 121 -5.66 12.55 26.34
CA SER A 121 -6.59 12.20 25.27
C SER A 121 -7.22 10.83 25.49
N LEU A 122 -6.46 9.84 25.95
CA LEU A 122 -7.01 8.51 26.23
C LEU A 122 -8.08 8.56 27.32
N ASP A 123 -7.85 9.34 28.38
CA ASP A 123 -8.81 9.50 29.47
C ASP A 123 -10.13 10.09 28.97
N GLN A 124 -10.09 11.08 28.05
CA GLN A 124 -11.26 11.66 27.41
C GLN A 124 -11.96 10.65 26.47
N LEU A 125 -11.20 9.95 25.62
CA LEU A 125 -11.71 8.98 24.65
C LEU A 125 -12.34 7.74 25.29
N ALA A 126 -12.08 7.48 26.57
CA ALA A 126 -12.74 6.43 27.31
C ALA A 126 -14.27 6.64 27.39
N GLY A 127 -14.76 7.87 27.20
CA GLY A 127 -16.19 8.21 27.12
C GLY A 127 -16.90 7.76 25.85
N LEU A 128 -16.18 7.44 24.77
CA LEU A 128 -16.76 7.00 23.50
C LEU A 128 -17.29 5.56 23.57
N LYS A 129 -18.59 5.40 23.81
CA LYS A 129 -19.22 4.10 24.11
C LYS A 129 -19.11 3.09 22.96
N ASN A 130 -19.19 3.55 21.72
CA ASN A 130 -19.18 2.69 20.52
C ASN A 130 -17.81 2.52 19.87
N LEU A 131 -16.75 3.13 20.43
CA LEU A 131 -15.40 2.98 19.89
C LEU A 131 -14.95 1.51 19.95
N LYS A 132 -14.51 1.00 18.82
CA LYS A 132 -14.03 -0.39 18.60
C LYS A 132 -12.55 -0.45 18.31
N GLN A 133 -12.01 0.56 17.57
CA GLN A 133 -10.62 0.60 17.15
C GLN A 133 -10.03 1.99 17.36
N LEU A 134 -8.87 2.06 18.00
CA LEU A 134 -8.13 3.28 18.27
C LEU A 134 -6.66 3.09 17.92
N TYR A 135 -6.12 3.96 17.05
CA TYR A 135 -4.72 3.95 16.63
C TYR A 135 -4.01 5.16 17.20
N VAL A 136 -2.97 4.93 18.01
CA VAL A 136 -2.17 5.96 18.71
C VAL A 136 -0.66 5.75 18.51
N TRP A 137 -0.26 5.13 17.43
CA TRP A 137 1.15 4.92 17.13
C TRP A 137 1.85 6.25 16.77
N GLN A 138 3.13 6.41 17.17
CA GLN A 138 3.90 7.64 17.02
C GLN A 138 3.20 8.88 17.63
N THR A 139 2.60 8.70 18.80
CA THR A 139 2.07 9.78 19.65
C THR A 139 2.82 9.77 21.00
N ASP A 140 2.55 10.77 21.85
CA ASP A 140 3.15 10.86 23.20
C ASP A 140 2.34 10.06 24.26
N VAL A 141 1.54 9.10 23.81
CA VAL A 141 0.81 8.16 24.69
C VAL A 141 1.76 7.16 25.31
N THR A 142 1.68 6.96 26.65
CA THR A 142 2.54 6.02 27.37
C THR A 142 1.93 4.62 27.49
N ASP A 143 2.75 3.63 27.93
CA ASP A 143 2.25 2.27 28.21
C ASP A 143 1.28 2.26 29.39
N GLU A 144 1.51 3.11 30.39
CA GLU A 144 0.64 3.31 31.54
C GLU A 144 -0.72 3.88 31.12
N GLY A 145 -0.74 4.87 30.20
CA GLY A 145 -1.97 5.43 29.64
C GLY A 145 -2.77 4.37 28.89
N VAL A 146 -2.10 3.56 28.07
CA VAL A 146 -2.73 2.44 27.36
C VAL A 146 -3.28 1.41 28.33
N ALA A 147 -2.57 1.08 29.41
CA ALA A 147 -3.02 0.12 30.41
C ALA A 147 -4.29 0.64 31.13
N ARG A 148 -4.31 1.93 31.54
CA ARG A 148 -5.51 2.56 32.11
C ARG A 148 -6.69 2.53 31.14
N PHE A 149 -6.46 2.92 29.88
CA PHE A 149 -7.50 2.90 28.86
C PHE A 149 -8.06 1.49 28.64
N LYS A 150 -7.21 0.47 28.52
CA LYS A 150 -7.64 -0.93 28.38
C LYS A 150 -8.46 -1.43 29.58
N LYS A 151 -8.12 -0.98 30.78
CA LYS A 151 -8.92 -1.30 32.00
C LYS A 151 -10.32 -0.69 31.92
N ALA A 152 -10.43 0.56 31.45
CA ALA A 152 -11.72 1.25 31.29
C ALA A 152 -12.52 0.72 30.08
N ARG A 153 -11.82 0.34 29.00
CA ARG A 153 -12.41 -0.04 27.72
C ARG A 153 -11.80 -1.35 27.17
N PRO A 154 -12.02 -2.49 27.85
CA PRO A 154 -11.36 -3.76 27.51
C PRO A 154 -11.69 -4.31 26.13
N LYS A 155 -12.82 -3.90 25.53
CA LYS A 155 -13.27 -4.36 24.21
C LYS A 155 -12.69 -3.52 23.05
N VAL A 156 -12.06 -2.38 23.34
CA VAL A 156 -11.49 -1.52 22.30
C VAL A 156 -10.12 -2.07 21.88
N LYS A 157 -9.95 -2.30 20.60
CA LYS A 157 -8.64 -2.63 20.03
C LYS A 157 -7.81 -1.35 19.95
N ILE A 158 -6.87 -1.16 20.87
CA ILE A 158 -5.91 -0.06 20.82
C ILE A 158 -4.62 -0.53 20.14
N VAL A 159 -4.16 0.20 19.11
CA VAL A 159 -2.94 -0.08 18.33
C VAL A 159 -1.94 1.04 18.58
N ARG A 160 -0.82 0.70 19.23
CA ARG A 160 0.28 1.62 19.57
C ARG A 160 1.55 1.34 18.77
N GLY A 161 1.42 0.73 17.62
CA GLY A 161 2.53 0.32 16.75
C GLY A 161 2.66 -1.18 16.61
N LEU A 162 3.71 -1.60 15.92
CA LEU A 162 4.07 -3.01 15.80
C LEU A 162 4.69 -3.46 17.13
N ASP A 163 4.07 -4.43 17.76
CA ASP A 163 4.69 -5.18 18.86
C ASP A 163 5.82 -6.04 18.26
N LEU A 164 7.03 -5.47 18.27
CA LEU A 164 8.21 -6.14 17.70
C LEU A 164 8.52 -7.47 18.38
N SER A 165 8.03 -7.68 19.62
CA SER A 165 8.18 -8.97 20.30
C SER A 165 7.34 -10.07 19.66
N LYS A 166 6.30 -9.70 18.92
CA LYS A 166 5.38 -10.59 18.19
C LYS A 166 5.67 -10.66 16.70
N VAL A 167 6.65 -9.90 16.21
CA VAL A 167 7.09 -10.01 14.83
C VAL A 167 7.81 -11.34 14.69
N VAL A 168 7.11 -12.34 14.20
CA VAL A 168 7.76 -13.55 13.67
C VAL A 168 8.53 -13.07 12.46
N VAL A 169 9.85 -12.97 12.60
CA VAL A 169 10.73 -12.78 11.45
C VAL A 169 10.53 -14.02 10.59
N ILE A 170 9.69 -13.93 9.60
CA ILE A 170 9.61 -14.95 8.56
C ILE A 170 10.97 -14.88 7.89
N LYS A 171 11.90 -15.76 8.31
CA LYS A 171 13.13 -15.96 7.55
C LYS A 171 12.71 -16.14 6.12
N LYS A 172 13.23 -15.26 5.24
CA LYS A 172 13.05 -15.44 3.80
C LYS A 172 13.35 -16.93 3.54
N PRO A 173 12.42 -17.68 2.93
CA PRO A 173 12.68 -19.11 2.70
C PRO A 173 14.03 -19.22 2.02
N GLU A 174 14.87 -20.10 2.53
CA GLU A 174 16.16 -20.37 1.89
C GLU A 174 15.86 -20.63 0.41
N PRO A 175 16.62 -20.01 -0.50
CA PRO A 175 16.38 -20.20 -1.91
C PRO A 175 16.40 -21.70 -2.19
N LYS A 176 15.31 -22.24 -2.70
CA LYS A 176 15.23 -23.65 -3.09
C LYS A 176 16.43 -23.93 -3.98
N PRO A 177 17.12 -25.05 -3.79
CA PRO A 177 18.24 -25.41 -4.64
C PRO A 177 17.76 -25.36 -6.10
N MET A 178 18.36 -24.47 -6.87
CA MET A 178 18.01 -24.29 -8.29
C MET A 178 18.90 -25.24 -9.10
N ASP A 179 18.29 -25.99 -9.99
CA ASP A 179 19.02 -26.75 -11.00
C ASP A 179 19.81 -25.77 -11.87
N THR A 180 21.03 -26.17 -12.28
CA THR A 180 21.84 -25.35 -13.18
C THR A 180 21.62 -25.84 -14.61
N LEU A 181 21.22 -24.93 -15.51
CA LEU A 181 21.06 -25.24 -16.92
C LEU A 181 22.41 -25.50 -17.57
N LYS A 182 22.44 -26.47 -18.47
CA LYS A 182 23.63 -26.78 -19.24
C LYS A 182 23.93 -25.64 -20.23
N TRP A 183 25.14 -25.09 -20.16
CA TRP A 183 25.67 -24.20 -21.16
C TRP A 183 26.03 -24.97 -22.42
N ILE A 184 25.55 -24.50 -23.58
CA ILE A 184 25.92 -25.04 -24.89
C ILE A 184 26.65 -23.93 -25.63
N ALA A 185 27.95 -24.11 -25.83
CA ALA A 185 28.78 -23.12 -26.53
C ALA A 185 28.32 -22.94 -28.00
N ALA A 186 28.47 -21.72 -28.52
CA ALA A 186 28.17 -21.45 -29.91
C ALA A 186 29.04 -22.31 -30.83
N SER A 187 28.43 -22.80 -31.91
CA SER A 187 29.06 -23.53 -32.99
C SER A 187 28.51 -22.99 -34.32
N ASP A 188 28.93 -23.56 -35.41
CA ASP A 188 28.40 -23.20 -36.74
C ASP A 188 26.93 -23.60 -36.93
N GLN A 189 26.40 -24.40 -36.00
CA GLN A 189 25.00 -24.77 -36.01
C GLN A 189 24.16 -23.70 -35.28
N LYS A 190 23.04 -23.33 -35.88
CA LYS A 190 22.10 -22.40 -35.26
C LYS A 190 21.47 -23.02 -33.99
N PRO A 191 21.22 -22.20 -32.93
CA PRO A 191 20.53 -22.69 -31.76
C PRO A 191 19.14 -23.22 -32.15
N PRO A 192 18.63 -24.25 -31.48
CA PRO A 192 17.30 -24.78 -31.77
C PRO A 192 16.23 -23.72 -31.51
N LYS A 193 15.13 -23.82 -32.25
CA LYS A 193 13.93 -23.01 -31.99
C LYS A 193 13.33 -23.39 -30.64
N SER A 194 12.76 -22.42 -29.93
CA SER A 194 11.97 -22.70 -28.73
C SER A 194 10.77 -23.58 -29.06
N LYS A 195 10.36 -24.40 -28.10
CA LYS A 195 9.14 -25.19 -28.15
C LYS A 195 8.16 -24.65 -27.12
N THR A 196 6.88 -24.97 -27.29
CA THR A 196 5.84 -24.67 -26.29
C THR A 196 6.05 -25.53 -25.07
N GLY A 197 5.97 -24.91 -23.87
CA GLY A 197 6.17 -25.61 -22.59
C GLY A 197 5.37 -24.97 -21.46
N SER A 198 5.53 -25.49 -20.26
CA SER A 198 4.93 -24.94 -19.04
C SER A 198 5.66 -23.67 -18.59
N PHE A 199 4.94 -22.77 -17.92
CA PHE A 199 5.53 -21.57 -17.33
C PHE A 199 6.65 -21.91 -16.33
N THR A 200 7.79 -21.24 -16.44
CA THR A 200 8.94 -21.40 -15.56
C THR A 200 9.74 -20.10 -15.47
N THR A 201 10.79 -20.11 -14.68
CA THR A 201 11.69 -18.96 -14.52
C THR A 201 13.14 -19.40 -14.64
N VAL A 202 13.95 -18.58 -15.30
CA VAL A 202 15.41 -18.76 -15.41
C VAL A 202 16.11 -17.58 -14.76
N VAL A 203 17.07 -17.87 -13.87
CA VAL A 203 17.96 -16.85 -13.28
C VAL A 203 19.28 -16.87 -14.04
N PHE A 204 19.49 -15.88 -14.90
CA PHE A 204 20.76 -15.69 -15.60
C PHE A 204 21.79 -15.07 -14.67
N GLU A 205 23.02 -15.59 -14.69
CA GLU A 205 24.18 -15.03 -13.99
C GLU A 205 25.33 -14.86 -15.00
N ASN A 206 25.81 -13.64 -15.17
CA ASN A 206 26.88 -13.34 -16.12
C ASN A 206 28.26 -13.45 -15.48
N LYS A 207 28.95 -14.56 -15.70
CA LYS A 207 30.36 -14.79 -15.32
C LYS A 207 31.32 -14.72 -16.52
N SER A 208 30.85 -14.26 -17.69
CA SER A 208 31.64 -14.27 -18.95
C SER A 208 32.82 -13.32 -18.96
N GLY A 209 32.86 -12.33 -18.04
CA GLY A 209 33.89 -11.28 -18.03
C GLY A 209 33.63 -10.14 -19.04
N ARG A 210 32.49 -10.15 -19.71
CA ARG A 210 32.03 -9.09 -20.63
C ARG A 210 30.54 -8.87 -20.51
N LYS A 211 30.05 -7.72 -20.96
CA LYS A 211 28.62 -7.47 -21.11
C LYS A 211 28.03 -8.35 -22.19
N VAL A 212 26.84 -8.89 -21.98
CA VAL A 212 26.18 -9.81 -22.91
C VAL A 212 24.75 -9.36 -23.20
N LYS A 213 24.23 -9.80 -24.35
CA LYS A 213 22.80 -9.65 -24.69
C LYS A 213 22.09 -10.99 -24.55
N LEU A 214 20.83 -10.93 -24.12
CA LEU A 214 19.95 -12.08 -23.95
C LEU A 214 18.88 -12.05 -25.04
N TYR A 215 18.80 -13.09 -25.84
CA TYR A 215 17.79 -13.27 -26.88
C TYR A 215 16.98 -14.53 -26.62
N TRP A 216 15.68 -14.40 -26.75
CA TRP A 216 14.82 -15.56 -26.88
C TRP A 216 14.75 -15.98 -28.35
N VAL A 217 14.96 -17.26 -28.61
CA VAL A 217 14.79 -17.83 -29.95
C VAL A 217 13.32 -18.19 -30.13
N GLU A 218 12.63 -17.46 -30.98
CA GLU A 218 11.19 -17.63 -31.19
C GLU A 218 10.85 -18.99 -31.79
N TYR A 219 9.57 -19.40 -31.71
CA TYR A 219 9.07 -20.64 -32.32
C TYR A 219 9.30 -20.70 -33.85
N GLY A 220 9.27 -19.54 -34.53
CA GLY A 220 9.62 -19.39 -35.93
C GLY A 220 11.13 -19.44 -36.22
N GLY A 221 11.97 -19.30 -35.20
CA GLY A 221 13.41 -19.18 -35.29
C GLY A 221 13.92 -17.76 -35.41
N GLY A 222 13.04 -16.76 -35.26
CA GLY A 222 13.42 -15.35 -35.07
C GLY A 222 14.11 -15.12 -33.73
N LEU A 223 14.78 -13.97 -33.57
CA LEU A 223 15.46 -13.58 -32.34
C LEU A 223 14.75 -12.36 -31.72
N LYS A 224 14.27 -12.50 -30.49
CA LYS A 224 13.70 -11.40 -29.73
C LYS A 224 14.62 -11.03 -28.59
N ILE A 225 15.11 -9.77 -28.58
CA ILE A 225 15.97 -9.28 -27.51
C ILE A 225 15.17 -9.04 -26.23
N TYR A 226 15.72 -9.48 -25.12
CA TYR A 226 15.16 -9.26 -23.78
C TYR A 226 16.00 -8.28 -22.94
N GLY A 227 17.18 -7.92 -23.41
CA GLY A 227 18.05 -6.90 -22.83
C GLY A 227 19.49 -7.35 -22.68
N THR A 228 20.22 -6.57 -21.89
CA THR A 228 21.65 -6.80 -21.62
C THR A 228 21.86 -7.20 -20.17
N LEU A 229 22.99 -7.86 -19.90
CA LEU A 229 23.41 -8.25 -18.57
C LEU A 229 24.90 -7.90 -18.38
N ASP A 230 25.18 -7.02 -17.42
CA ASP A 230 26.53 -6.57 -17.12
C ASP A 230 27.35 -7.69 -16.45
N VAL A 231 28.66 -7.53 -16.39
CA VAL A 231 29.58 -8.50 -15.75
C VAL A 231 29.22 -8.67 -14.28
N GLY A 232 29.07 -9.91 -13.84
CA GLY A 232 28.72 -10.26 -12.46
C GLY A 232 27.26 -10.04 -12.10
N ALA A 233 26.46 -9.44 -13.00
CA ALA A 233 25.04 -9.19 -12.74
C ALA A 233 24.21 -10.48 -12.85
N THR A 234 23.06 -10.46 -12.17
CA THR A 234 22.02 -11.49 -12.25
C THR A 234 20.73 -10.90 -12.76
N ARG A 235 19.94 -11.71 -13.47
CA ARG A 235 18.61 -11.33 -13.95
C ARG A 235 17.66 -12.51 -13.89
N GLU A 236 16.54 -12.31 -13.23
CA GLU A 236 15.43 -13.24 -13.25
C GLU A 236 14.55 -12.99 -14.48
N GLN A 237 14.22 -14.03 -15.21
CA GLN A 237 13.43 -13.97 -16.43
C GLN A 237 12.36 -15.04 -16.43
N ASN A 238 11.11 -14.62 -16.46
CA ASN A 238 9.97 -15.52 -16.69
C ASN A 238 10.01 -16.02 -18.13
N THR A 239 9.78 -17.32 -18.29
CA THR A 239 9.85 -18.00 -19.58
C THR A 239 8.98 -19.26 -19.57
N PHE A 240 9.14 -20.13 -20.57
CA PHE A 240 8.49 -21.44 -20.63
C PHE A 240 9.55 -22.52 -20.67
N SER A 241 9.24 -23.75 -20.26
CA SER A 241 10.12 -24.88 -20.47
C SER A 241 10.38 -25.08 -21.98
N ASP A 242 11.50 -25.64 -22.32
CA ASP A 242 11.94 -25.83 -23.71
C ASP A 242 12.13 -24.54 -24.52
N ALA A 243 12.18 -23.38 -23.84
CA ALA A 243 12.56 -22.13 -24.46
C ALA A 243 14.10 -22.05 -24.63
N THR A 244 14.54 -21.66 -25.80
CA THR A 244 15.96 -21.45 -26.11
C THR A 244 16.35 -20.01 -25.90
N TRP A 245 17.40 -19.79 -25.12
CA TRP A 245 17.95 -18.49 -24.79
C TRP A 245 19.36 -18.35 -25.35
N LEU A 246 19.47 -17.60 -26.45
CA LEU A 246 20.77 -17.30 -27.11
C LEU A 246 21.44 -16.15 -26.35
N ILE A 247 22.72 -16.32 -26.08
CA ILE A 247 23.56 -15.32 -25.44
C ILE A 247 24.58 -14.83 -26.48
N THR A 248 24.70 -13.52 -26.64
CA THR A 248 25.66 -12.91 -27.56
C THR A 248 26.55 -11.90 -26.85
N ASP A 249 27.63 -11.49 -27.47
CA ASP A 249 28.35 -10.28 -27.07
C ASP A 249 27.62 -9.00 -27.51
N GLU A 250 28.19 -7.83 -27.22
CA GLU A 250 27.61 -6.54 -27.59
C GLU A 250 27.51 -6.31 -29.12
N LYS A 251 28.30 -7.03 -29.92
CA LYS A 251 28.29 -6.99 -31.37
C LYS A 251 27.40 -8.08 -31.99
N ASP A 252 26.52 -8.69 -31.21
CA ASP A 252 25.60 -9.77 -31.58
C ASP A 252 26.30 -11.07 -32.03
N LYS A 253 27.59 -11.25 -31.72
CA LYS A 253 28.30 -12.51 -31.98
C LYS A 253 27.81 -13.57 -30.96
N PRO A 254 27.32 -14.73 -31.43
CA PRO A 254 26.88 -15.80 -30.53
C PRO A 254 28.01 -16.30 -29.63
N LEU A 255 27.73 -16.42 -28.33
CA LEU A 255 28.62 -17.03 -27.34
C LEU A 255 28.17 -18.44 -26.98
N GLY A 256 26.88 -18.68 -26.95
CA GLY A 256 26.26 -19.94 -26.58
C GLY A 256 24.80 -19.77 -26.24
N TYR A 257 24.16 -20.84 -25.78
CA TYR A 257 22.76 -20.81 -25.45
C TYR A 257 22.42 -21.77 -24.29
N PHE A 258 21.22 -21.55 -23.71
CA PHE A 258 20.58 -22.43 -22.75
C PHE A 258 19.21 -22.88 -23.27
N ILE A 259 18.77 -24.05 -22.80
CA ILE A 259 17.38 -24.49 -22.96
C ILE A 259 16.79 -24.60 -21.57
N SER A 260 15.69 -23.90 -21.33
CA SER A 260 15.00 -23.89 -20.05
C SER A 260 14.28 -25.21 -19.78
N THR A 261 14.12 -25.55 -18.50
CA THR A 261 13.43 -26.74 -18.01
C THR A 261 12.10 -26.37 -17.36
N GLN A 262 11.32 -27.38 -16.94
CA GLN A 262 10.05 -27.15 -16.25
C GLN A 262 10.19 -26.57 -14.84
N LYS A 263 11.41 -26.55 -14.29
CA LYS A 263 11.68 -26.05 -12.94
C LYS A 263 12.42 -24.71 -13.00
N LEU A 264 12.27 -23.92 -11.93
CA LEU A 264 13.14 -22.77 -11.69
C LEU A 264 14.61 -23.22 -11.77
N ALA A 265 15.39 -22.59 -12.64
CA ALA A 265 16.77 -23.00 -12.87
C ALA A 265 17.70 -21.79 -13.05
N LYS A 266 18.99 -22.02 -12.80
CA LYS A 266 20.06 -21.04 -12.95
C LYS A 266 20.79 -21.26 -14.27
N ALA A 267 21.01 -20.19 -15.02
CA ALA A 267 21.77 -20.17 -16.28
C ALA A 267 23.06 -19.37 -16.07
N VAL A 268 24.16 -20.06 -15.80
CA VAL A 268 25.47 -19.42 -15.59
C VAL A 268 26.21 -19.27 -16.92
N ILE A 269 26.40 -18.03 -17.36
CA ILE A 269 27.14 -17.70 -18.57
C ILE A 269 28.64 -17.76 -18.22
N PRO A 270 29.40 -18.73 -18.73
CA PRO A 270 30.77 -18.94 -18.30
C PRO A 270 31.74 -17.90 -18.90
N LYS A 271 32.96 -17.81 -18.34
CA LYS A 271 34.08 -17.11 -18.98
C LYS A 271 34.36 -17.72 -20.36
N ALA A 272 34.61 -16.86 -21.34
CA ALA A 272 35.11 -17.32 -22.62
C ALA A 272 36.45 -18.02 -22.39
N LYS A 273 36.61 -19.22 -22.97
CA LYS A 273 37.91 -19.88 -23.04
C LYS A 273 38.79 -19.16 -24.03
#